data_6cc3e8144bf89bde5c5dee78baf0daac
#
_entry.id   6cc3e8144bf89bde5c5dee78baf0daac
#
_cell.length_a   1.000
_cell.length_b   1.000
_cell.length_c   1.000
_cell.angle_alpha   90.00
_cell.angle_beta   90.00
_cell.angle_gamma   90.00
#
_symmetry.space_group_name_H-M   'P 1'
#
loop_
_entity.id
_entity.type
_entity.pdbx_description
1 polymer ?
#
loop_
_entity_poly.entity_id
_entity_poly.type
_entity_poly.pdbx_seq_one_letter_code
_entity_poly.pdbx_strand_id
1 'polypeptide(L)'
;MHLTEHLKHSPKQSTAKTSQFIQACLDYNEGKIDEDRLVQITKKEGFKYVLDAFHVVNTKAIQERFYDVVNDEFLIDEHKFNKGIRLTDNLFKLFYVYDNSAKDLNQETESRWNLVEKAWGLNINKNLIAVEFDQETKQLFAHDTKHRRTNITTSHGALNGYQKSRCFYCFKEISISSADELLADVDHFFPHLLKPEVANAGCCRPVNLDGVWNLVLSCSECNRGESGKFAQVPSIELLNRLHTRNEYLIGSHHPLRETLIMQTGSNERDRKYFLDKSYRFSKERLIHSWQPKAQGISTF
;
A
#
# COMPACT_ATOMS: atom_id res chain seq x y z
N MET A 1 7.17 2.65 21.69
CA MET A 1 8.16 3.46 20.94
C MET A 1 7.58 3.94 19.61
N HIS A 2 7.19 3.10 18.66
CA HIS A 2 6.63 3.54 17.36
C HIS A 2 5.43 4.48 17.48
N LEU A 3 4.45 4.17 18.35
CA LEU A 3 3.27 5.02 18.52
C LEU A 3 3.60 6.38 19.14
N THR A 4 4.58 6.44 20.04
CA THR A 4 5.02 7.72 20.63
C THR A 4 5.62 8.64 19.58
N GLU A 5 6.40 8.10 18.63
CA GLU A 5 6.97 8.85 17.53
C GLU A 5 5.87 9.35 16.57
N HIS A 6 4.92 8.49 16.23
CA HIS A 6 3.76 8.86 15.41
C HIS A 6 2.95 10.01 16.01
N LEU A 7 2.72 10.00 17.30
CA LEU A 7 1.92 11.03 17.97
C LEU A 7 2.58 12.42 17.96
N LYS A 8 3.89 12.51 17.71
CA LYS A 8 4.56 13.81 17.48
C LYS A 8 4.08 14.49 16.19
N HIS A 9 3.65 13.70 15.21
CA HIS A 9 3.34 14.17 13.86
C HIS A 9 1.86 14.06 13.48
N SER A 10 1.03 13.42 14.32
CA SER A 10 -0.38 13.15 14.04
C SER A 10 -1.31 13.78 15.08
N PRO A 11 -1.72 15.06 14.87
CA PRO A 11 -2.49 15.81 15.86
C PRO A 11 -3.90 15.25 16.15
N LYS A 12 -4.45 14.39 15.28
CA LYS A 12 -5.80 13.82 15.49
C LYS A 12 -5.83 12.70 16.54
N GLN A 13 -4.81 11.88 16.60
CA GLN A 13 -4.71 10.86 17.64
C GLN A 13 -4.50 11.50 19.02
N SER A 14 -3.86 12.67 19.06
CA SER A 14 -3.71 13.46 20.29
C SER A 14 -5.06 14.00 20.83
N THR A 15 -6.13 14.02 20.04
CA THR A 15 -7.45 14.46 20.47
C THR A 15 -8.31 13.37 21.14
N ALA A 16 -7.85 12.13 21.19
CA ALA A 16 -8.48 11.05 21.97
C ALA A 16 -8.26 11.27 23.48
N LYS A 17 -8.77 12.38 24.00
CA LYS A 17 -8.55 12.89 25.36
C LYS A 17 -8.97 11.91 26.47
N THR A 18 -9.73 10.88 26.14
CA THR A 18 -10.23 9.87 27.10
C THR A 18 -9.34 8.62 27.19
N SER A 19 -8.37 8.46 26.29
CA SER A 19 -7.48 7.28 26.32
C SER A 19 -6.28 7.52 27.23
N GLN A 20 -6.24 6.81 28.35
CA GLN A 20 -5.08 6.85 29.26
C GLN A 20 -3.78 6.40 28.57
N PHE A 21 -3.88 5.50 27.60
CA PHE A 21 -2.73 5.04 26.81
C PHE A 21 -2.20 6.14 25.89
N ILE A 22 -3.06 6.85 25.16
CA ILE A 22 -2.65 7.97 24.31
C ILE A 22 -2.06 9.11 25.16
N GLN A 23 -2.67 9.41 26.30
CA GLN A 23 -2.13 10.43 27.23
C GLN A 23 -0.74 10.04 27.73
N ALA A 24 -0.51 8.78 28.10
CA ALA A 24 0.79 8.30 28.52
C ALA A 24 1.86 8.43 27.41
N CYS A 25 1.50 8.16 26.15
CA CYS A 25 2.41 8.37 25.02
C CYS A 25 2.78 9.85 24.85
N LEU A 26 1.83 10.76 25.03
CA LEU A 26 2.08 12.21 24.99
C LEU A 26 2.95 12.65 26.16
N ASP A 27 2.66 12.21 27.37
CA ASP A 27 3.43 12.52 28.58
C ASP A 27 4.87 12.01 28.48
N TYR A 28 5.08 10.85 27.86
CA TYR A 28 6.41 10.32 27.56
C TYR A 28 7.15 11.20 26.53
N ASN A 29 6.49 11.64 25.47
CA ASN A 29 7.08 12.53 24.48
C ASN A 29 7.46 13.89 25.06
N GLU A 30 6.75 14.36 26.07
CA GLU A 30 7.01 15.60 26.81
C GLU A 30 8.00 15.40 27.97
N GLY A 31 8.50 14.19 28.21
CA GLY A 31 9.43 13.86 29.28
C GLY A 31 8.82 13.87 30.69
N LYS A 32 7.49 13.83 30.81
CA LYS A 32 6.78 13.81 32.09
C LYS A 32 6.80 12.45 32.79
N ILE A 33 6.92 11.39 31.99
CA ILE A 33 7.05 10.00 32.49
C ILE A 33 8.22 9.33 31.81
N ASP A 34 8.80 8.33 32.46
CA ASP A 34 9.86 7.47 31.93
C ASP A 34 9.31 6.29 31.11
N GLU A 35 10.23 5.53 30.52
CA GLU A 35 9.89 4.35 29.71
C GLU A 35 9.21 3.24 30.53
N ASP A 36 9.67 3.03 31.77
CA ASP A 36 9.10 2.00 32.65
C ASP A 36 7.63 2.29 32.95
N ARG A 37 7.32 3.55 33.22
CA ARG A 37 5.94 3.99 33.44
C ARG A 37 5.09 3.87 32.20
N LEU A 38 5.61 4.22 31.03
CA LEU A 38 4.94 4.03 29.75
C LEU A 38 4.63 2.54 29.50
N VAL A 39 5.62 1.67 29.71
CA VAL A 39 5.45 0.21 29.57
C VAL A 39 4.38 -0.34 30.52
N GLN A 40 4.33 0.11 31.78
CA GLN A 40 3.28 -0.29 32.72
C GLN A 40 1.88 0.08 32.25
N ILE A 41 1.71 1.33 31.76
CA ILE A 41 0.41 1.79 31.24
C ILE A 41 0.07 1.05 29.96
N THR A 42 1.04 0.81 29.07
CA THR A 42 0.85 0.02 27.85
C THR A 42 0.36 -1.39 28.15
N LYS A 43 0.96 -2.07 29.13
CA LYS A 43 0.52 -3.41 29.58
C LYS A 43 -0.92 -3.41 30.11
N LYS A 44 -1.31 -2.34 30.79
CA LYS A 44 -2.65 -2.25 31.41
C LYS A 44 -3.74 -1.87 30.42
N GLU A 45 -3.48 -0.86 29.57
CA GLU A 45 -4.51 -0.23 28.75
C GLU A 45 -4.32 -0.51 27.25
N GLY A 46 -3.08 -0.63 26.76
CA GLY A 46 -2.78 -0.83 25.35
C GLY A 46 -3.17 -2.21 24.84
N PHE A 47 -3.03 -3.24 25.66
CA PHE A 47 -3.40 -4.62 25.27
C PHE A 47 -4.88 -4.94 25.43
N LYS A 48 -5.64 -4.13 26.15
CA LYS A 48 -7.03 -4.40 26.48
C LYS A 48 -7.97 -4.52 25.27
N TYR A 49 -7.66 -3.80 24.17
CA TYR A 49 -8.50 -3.75 22.97
C TYR A 49 -7.78 -4.14 21.69
N VAL A 50 -6.44 -4.11 21.70
CA VAL A 50 -5.64 -4.28 20.49
C VAL A 50 -5.42 -5.76 20.19
N LEU A 51 -5.22 -6.59 21.21
CA LEU A 51 -4.95 -8.01 21.03
C LEU A 51 -6.14 -8.79 20.45
N ASP A 52 -7.37 -8.45 20.86
CA ASP A 52 -8.56 -9.06 20.27
C ASP A 52 -8.65 -8.84 18.75
N ALA A 53 -8.11 -7.74 18.25
CA ALA A 53 -8.06 -7.46 16.81
C ALA A 53 -6.97 -8.25 16.08
N PHE A 54 -5.86 -8.58 16.73
CA PHE A 54 -4.77 -9.38 16.13
C PHE A 54 -5.12 -10.86 15.98
N HIS A 55 -5.99 -11.40 16.83
CA HIS A 55 -6.40 -12.81 16.76
C HIS A 55 -7.55 -13.05 15.79
N VAL A 56 -8.22 -12.01 15.32
CA VAL A 56 -9.39 -12.12 14.43
C VAL A 56 -8.96 -11.88 12.98
N VAL A 57 -7.98 -12.60 12.49
CA VAL A 57 -7.78 -12.76 11.05
C VAL A 57 -8.74 -13.84 10.53
N ASN A 58 -10.01 -13.74 10.88
CA ASN A 58 -11.00 -14.80 10.67
C ASN A 58 -12.04 -14.42 9.62
N THR A 59 -11.64 -14.21 8.37
CA THR A 59 -12.59 -14.47 7.29
C THR A 59 -12.32 -15.87 6.74
N LYS A 60 -13.38 -16.67 6.53
CA LYS A 60 -13.28 -18.02 5.91
C LYS A 60 -12.39 -18.03 4.66
N ALA A 61 -12.46 -16.99 3.84
CA ALA A 61 -11.65 -16.85 2.64
C ALA A 61 -10.14 -16.73 2.91
N ILE A 62 -9.75 -16.14 4.04
CA ILE A 62 -8.34 -16.07 4.46
C ILE A 62 -7.90 -17.42 5.02
N GLN A 63 -8.75 -18.10 5.79
CA GLN A 63 -8.46 -19.44 6.32
C GLN A 63 -8.28 -20.47 5.19
N GLU A 64 -9.10 -20.42 4.15
CA GLU A 64 -8.98 -21.36 3.02
C GLU A 64 -7.73 -21.09 2.15
N ARG A 65 -7.34 -19.83 2.00
CA ARG A 65 -6.21 -19.42 1.14
C ARG A 65 -4.85 -19.50 1.83
N PHE A 66 -4.82 -19.41 3.16
CA PHE A 66 -3.61 -19.38 3.99
C PHE A 66 -3.72 -20.36 5.16
N TYR A 67 -4.37 -21.51 4.95
CA TYR A 67 -4.64 -22.51 5.97
C TYR A 67 -3.40 -22.89 6.78
N ASP A 68 -2.27 -23.10 6.11
CA ASP A 68 -1.01 -23.48 6.75
C ASP A 68 -0.41 -22.32 7.59
N VAL A 69 -0.65 -21.07 7.19
CA VAL A 69 -0.15 -19.87 7.90
C VAL A 69 -1.03 -19.51 9.08
N VAL A 70 -2.34 -19.71 8.97
CA VAL A 70 -3.31 -19.35 10.02
C VAL A 70 -3.36 -20.41 11.13
N ASN A 71 -3.08 -21.67 10.83
CA ASN A 71 -2.97 -22.74 11.83
C ASN A 71 -1.65 -22.69 12.62
N ASP A 72 -0.62 -22.02 12.07
CA ASP A 72 0.59 -21.75 12.82
C ASP A 72 0.37 -20.48 13.67
N GLU A 73 0.01 -20.66 14.92
CA GLU A 73 -0.10 -19.56 15.86
C GLU A 73 1.25 -18.83 15.98
N PHE A 74 1.32 -17.59 15.47
CA PHE A 74 2.51 -16.75 15.59
C PHE A 74 2.60 -16.03 16.93
N LEU A 75 1.44 -15.74 17.52
CA LEU A 75 1.29 -14.99 18.75
C LEU A 75 0.27 -15.71 19.64
N ILE A 76 0.60 -15.89 20.91
CA ILE A 76 -0.34 -16.41 21.92
C ILE A 76 -0.63 -15.30 22.92
N ASP A 77 -1.92 -14.98 23.08
CA ASP A 77 -2.38 -14.01 24.06
C ASP A 77 -2.35 -14.60 25.46
N GLU A 78 -1.42 -14.13 26.27
CA GLU A 78 -1.29 -14.50 27.69
C GLU A 78 -1.59 -13.32 28.63
N HIS A 79 -2.22 -12.24 28.13
CA HIS A 79 -2.40 -11.02 28.94
C HIS A 79 -3.19 -11.25 30.22
N LYS A 80 -4.09 -12.24 30.25
CA LYS A 80 -4.88 -12.58 31.46
C LYS A 80 -4.06 -13.25 32.54
N PHE A 81 -3.04 -14.03 32.16
CA PHE A 81 -2.24 -14.82 33.08
C PHE A 81 -0.85 -14.23 33.30
N ASN A 82 -0.14 -13.94 32.23
CA ASN A 82 1.26 -13.51 32.25
C ASN A 82 1.44 -12.03 31.90
N LYS A 83 0.36 -11.29 31.72
CA LYS A 83 0.37 -9.86 31.36
C LYS A 83 1.22 -9.54 30.14
N GLY A 84 1.18 -10.39 29.13
CA GLY A 84 1.99 -10.26 27.92
C GLY A 84 1.46 -11.05 26.74
N ILE A 85 2.24 -11.06 25.70
CA ILE A 85 2.07 -11.85 24.49
C ILE A 85 3.27 -12.78 24.39
N ARG A 86 3.05 -14.05 24.14
CA ARG A 86 4.11 -15.00 23.84
C ARG A 86 4.30 -15.09 22.33
N LEU A 87 5.52 -14.82 21.87
CA LEU A 87 5.94 -15.08 20.50
C LEU A 87 6.25 -16.57 20.36
N THR A 88 5.78 -17.19 19.28
CA THR A 88 6.02 -18.62 19.03
C THR A 88 7.23 -18.85 18.15
N ASP A 89 7.75 -20.08 18.17
CA ASP A 89 8.85 -20.48 17.27
C ASP A 89 8.48 -20.34 15.78
N ASN A 90 7.20 -20.44 15.45
CA ASN A 90 6.72 -20.26 14.07
C ASN A 90 6.90 -18.83 13.57
N LEU A 91 6.74 -17.83 14.43
CA LEU A 91 7.06 -16.44 14.10
C LEU A 91 8.57 -16.28 13.80
N PHE A 92 9.43 -16.88 14.61
CA PHE A 92 10.88 -16.80 14.38
C PHE A 92 11.30 -17.56 13.13
N LYS A 93 10.71 -18.72 12.82
CA LYS A 93 10.90 -19.44 11.56
C LYS A 93 10.50 -18.57 10.36
N LEU A 94 9.36 -17.89 10.45
CA LEU A 94 8.90 -16.96 9.42
C LEU A 94 9.94 -15.88 9.15
N PHE A 95 10.46 -15.22 10.19
CA PHE A 95 11.50 -14.20 10.04
C PHE A 95 12.81 -14.77 9.49
N TYR A 96 13.20 -15.99 9.87
CA TYR A 96 14.39 -16.63 9.35
C TYR A 96 14.30 -16.94 7.85
N VAL A 97 13.13 -17.41 7.38
CA VAL A 97 12.89 -17.69 5.96
C VAL A 97 12.84 -16.40 5.13
N TYR A 98 12.37 -15.31 5.74
CA TYR A 98 12.19 -14.01 5.08
C TYR A 98 13.12 -12.94 5.67
N ASP A 99 14.42 -13.21 5.74
CA ASP A 99 15.44 -12.44 6.45
C ASP A 99 15.42 -10.90 6.17
N ASN A 100 15.03 -10.47 4.99
CA ASN A 100 14.85 -9.05 4.67
C ASN A 100 13.43 -8.51 4.90
N SER A 101 12.49 -9.35 5.32
CA SER A 101 11.06 -9.00 5.36
C SER A 101 10.67 -8.04 6.48
N ALA A 102 11.49 -7.89 7.51
CA ALA A 102 11.17 -6.97 8.61
C ALA A 102 11.16 -5.50 8.16
N LYS A 103 12.11 -5.10 7.31
CA LYS A 103 12.13 -3.75 6.70
C LYS A 103 10.96 -3.56 5.75
N ASP A 104 10.68 -4.58 4.94
CA ASP A 104 9.61 -4.58 3.96
C ASP A 104 8.22 -4.48 4.63
N LEU A 105 8.01 -5.23 5.71
CA LEU A 105 6.77 -5.16 6.51
C LEU A 105 6.58 -3.79 7.17
N ASN A 106 7.66 -3.18 7.66
CA ASN A 106 7.60 -1.84 8.22
C ASN A 106 7.20 -0.82 7.14
N GLN A 107 7.84 -0.85 5.97
CA GLN A 107 7.52 0.05 4.87
C GLN A 107 6.07 -0.13 4.39
N GLU A 108 5.59 -1.36 4.28
CA GLU A 108 4.21 -1.64 3.89
C GLU A 108 3.22 -1.14 4.95
N THR A 109 3.50 -1.38 6.23
CA THR A 109 2.67 -0.93 7.34
C THR A 109 2.61 0.59 7.42
N GLU A 110 3.74 1.27 7.32
CA GLU A 110 3.83 2.73 7.28
C GLU A 110 3.06 3.32 6.09
N SER A 111 3.21 2.74 4.92
CA SER A 111 2.50 3.17 3.72
C SER A 111 0.98 3.10 3.90
N ARG A 112 0.47 1.98 4.43
CA ARG A 112 -0.96 1.79 4.71
C ARG A 112 -1.45 2.74 5.80
N TRP A 113 -0.68 2.87 6.87
CA TRP A 113 -1.03 3.73 8.00
C TRP A 113 -1.11 5.20 7.59
N ASN A 114 -0.14 5.69 6.84
CA ASN A 114 -0.12 7.05 6.31
C ASN A 114 -1.37 7.37 5.47
N LEU A 115 -1.85 6.44 4.66
CA LEU A 115 -3.09 6.60 3.89
C LEU A 115 -4.32 6.71 4.81
N VAL A 116 -4.41 5.85 5.83
CA VAL A 116 -5.52 5.84 6.79
C VAL A 116 -5.52 7.11 7.64
N GLU A 117 -4.38 7.53 8.16
CA GLU A 117 -4.25 8.75 8.95
C GLU A 117 -4.65 10.00 8.16
N LYS A 118 -4.20 10.08 6.91
CA LYS A 118 -4.58 11.19 6.04
C LYS A 118 -6.08 11.18 5.76
N ALA A 119 -6.68 10.03 5.49
CA ALA A 119 -8.13 9.92 5.31
C ALA A 119 -8.88 10.40 6.56
N TRP A 120 -8.46 9.99 7.75
CA TRP A 120 -9.01 10.47 9.02
C TRP A 120 -8.78 11.97 9.22
N GLY A 121 -7.58 12.45 8.90
CA GLY A 121 -7.22 13.88 8.93
C GLY A 121 -8.17 14.74 8.12
N LEU A 122 -8.65 14.23 7.02
CA LEU A 122 -9.49 14.92 6.05
C LEU A 122 -10.99 14.66 6.24
N ASN A 123 -11.40 13.91 7.26
CA ASN A 123 -12.78 13.42 7.44
C ASN A 123 -13.31 12.66 6.22
N ILE A 124 -12.44 12.00 5.47
CA ILE A 124 -12.79 11.13 4.37
C ILE A 124 -12.99 9.71 4.93
N ASN A 125 -13.83 8.91 4.28
CA ASN A 125 -13.99 7.51 4.65
C ASN A 125 -12.62 6.81 4.61
N LYS A 126 -12.30 6.03 5.65
CA LYS A 126 -11.08 5.22 5.74
C LYS A 126 -10.89 4.26 4.56
N ASN A 127 -11.99 3.85 3.94
CA ASN A 127 -11.97 3.15 2.67
C ASN A 127 -11.89 4.22 1.58
N LEU A 128 -10.69 4.58 1.18
CA LEU A 128 -10.44 5.60 0.18
C LEU A 128 -11.13 5.23 -1.14
N ILE A 129 -12.26 5.88 -1.40
CA ILE A 129 -13.04 5.70 -2.61
C ILE A 129 -12.66 6.83 -3.59
N ALA A 130 -12.49 6.50 -4.87
CA ALA A 130 -12.18 7.46 -5.93
C ALA A 130 -10.87 8.25 -5.68
N VAL A 131 -9.80 7.55 -5.33
CA VAL A 131 -8.46 8.14 -5.30
C VAL A 131 -7.93 8.29 -6.73
N GLU A 132 -7.44 9.46 -7.04
CA GLU A 132 -6.86 9.81 -8.34
C GLU A 132 -5.41 10.28 -8.16
N PHE A 133 -4.66 10.28 -9.25
CA PHE A 133 -3.26 10.70 -9.30
C PHE A 133 -3.13 12.05 -10.03
N ASP A 134 -2.35 12.94 -9.45
CA ASP A 134 -1.93 14.18 -10.06
C ASP A 134 -0.52 14.05 -10.61
N GLN A 135 -0.39 14.18 -11.91
CA GLN A 135 0.88 14.01 -12.60
C GLN A 135 1.87 15.17 -12.34
N GLU A 136 1.38 16.37 -12.09
CA GLU A 136 2.22 17.53 -11.85
C GLU A 136 2.82 17.50 -10.46
N THR A 137 1.98 17.27 -9.45
CA THR A 137 2.39 17.24 -8.04
C THR A 137 2.91 15.87 -7.59
N LYS A 138 2.74 14.82 -8.40
CA LYS A 138 3.05 13.42 -8.06
C LYS A 138 2.37 12.93 -6.77
N GLN A 139 1.18 13.42 -6.50
CA GLN A 139 0.41 13.11 -5.31
C GLN A 139 -0.88 12.38 -5.65
N LEU A 140 -1.32 11.54 -4.71
CA LEU A 140 -2.66 10.99 -4.70
C LEU A 140 -3.61 11.97 -4.03
N PHE A 141 -4.77 12.15 -4.61
CA PHE A 141 -5.82 13.01 -4.06
C PHE A 141 -7.18 12.31 -4.07
N ALA A 142 -8.07 12.75 -3.20
CA ALA A 142 -9.47 12.38 -3.22
C ALA A 142 -10.32 13.65 -3.09
N HIS A 143 -11.58 13.53 -3.46
CA HIS A 143 -12.55 14.59 -3.22
C HIS A 143 -13.16 14.44 -1.83
N ASP A 144 -13.20 15.52 -1.06
CA ASP A 144 -13.90 15.55 0.22
C ASP A 144 -15.44 15.55 0.03
N THR A 145 -16.18 15.51 1.12
CA THR A 145 -17.66 15.56 1.10
C THR A 145 -18.24 16.84 0.47
N LYS A 146 -17.42 17.87 0.28
CA LYS A 146 -17.75 19.13 -0.38
C LYS A 146 -17.19 19.21 -1.81
N HIS A 147 -16.80 18.07 -2.39
CA HIS A 147 -16.20 17.96 -3.71
C HIS A 147 -14.90 18.78 -3.90
N ARG A 148 -14.20 19.15 -2.81
CA ARG A 148 -12.92 19.81 -2.89
C ARG A 148 -11.82 18.77 -3.01
N ARG A 149 -10.90 19.04 -3.94
CA ARG A 149 -9.70 18.22 -4.12
C ARG A 149 -8.80 18.33 -2.90
N THR A 150 -8.43 17.19 -2.32
CA THR A 150 -7.59 17.13 -1.13
C THR A 150 -6.47 16.11 -1.33
N ASN A 151 -5.23 16.55 -1.21
CA ASN A 151 -4.08 15.68 -1.34
C ASN A 151 -4.01 14.70 -0.16
N ILE A 152 -3.91 13.41 -0.47
CA ILE A 152 -3.88 12.34 0.53
C ILE A 152 -2.44 12.05 0.95
N THR A 153 -1.56 11.80 -0.02
CA THR A 153 -0.16 11.47 0.23
C THR A 153 0.64 11.54 -1.07
N THR A 154 1.97 11.45 -0.94
CA THR A 154 2.81 11.19 -2.10
C THR A 154 2.51 9.78 -2.64
N SER A 155 2.41 9.66 -3.95
CA SER A 155 2.15 8.38 -4.62
C SER A 155 3.25 7.35 -4.37
N HIS A 156 4.50 7.80 -4.16
CA HIS A 156 5.63 6.95 -3.86
C HIS A 156 5.39 6.08 -2.61
N GLY A 157 5.02 6.70 -1.48
CA GLY A 157 4.74 5.96 -0.25
C GLY A 157 3.60 4.96 -0.39
N ALA A 158 2.50 5.37 -1.05
CA ALA A 158 1.32 4.51 -1.21
C ALA A 158 1.57 3.29 -2.09
N LEU A 159 2.39 3.42 -3.14
CA LEU A 159 2.69 2.34 -4.09
C LEU A 159 3.83 1.42 -3.60
N ASN A 160 4.73 1.95 -2.76
CA ASN A 160 5.94 1.24 -2.35
C ASN A 160 5.66 0.03 -1.44
N GLY A 161 4.55 0.01 -0.72
CA GLY A 161 4.23 -1.08 0.19
C GLY A 161 4.29 -2.46 -0.45
N TYR A 162 3.79 -2.60 -1.68
CA TYR A 162 3.89 -3.84 -2.45
C TYR A 162 5.28 -4.02 -3.09
N GLN A 163 5.86 -2.95 -3.62
CA GLN A 163 7.09 -3.02 -4.41
C GLN A 163 8.37 -3.09 -3.58
N LYS A 164 8.31 -2.83 -2.26
CA LYS A 164 9.40 -3.04 -1.32
C LYS A 164 10.70 -2.37 -1.76
N SER A 165 10.61 -1.11 -2.19
CA SER A 165 11.73 -0.34 -2.72
C SER A 165 12.40 -0.99 -3.94
N ARG A 166 11.61 -1.66 -4.79
CA ARG A 166 12.06 -2.28 -6.03
C ARG A 166 11.28 -1.74 -7.23
N CYS A 167 11.98 -1.58 -8.34
CA CYS A 167 11.37 -1.22 -9.62
C CYS A 167 10.36 -2.28 -10.04
N PHE A 168 9.14 -1.87 -10.39
CA PHE A 168 8.09 -2.78 -10.85
C PHE A 168 8.52 -3.63 -12.06
N TYR A 169 9.33 -3.08 -12.93
CA TYR A 169 9.70 -3.74 -14.17
C TYR A 169 10.92 -4.66 -14.04
N CYS A 170 12.02 -4.16 -13.46
CA CYS A 170 13.30 -4.87 -13.46
C CYS A 170 13.78 -5.33 -12.07
N PHE A 171 13.06 -5.04 -10.99
CA PHE A 171 13.40 -5.33 -9.59
C PHE A 171 14.68 -4.66 -9.07
N LYS A 172 15.29 -3.73 -9.83
CA LYS A 172 16.40 -2.92 -9.34
C LYS A 172 15.95 -2.08 -8.13
N GLU A 173 16.84 -1.86 -7.20
CA GLU A 173 16.60 -1.01 -6.04
C GLU A 173 16.23 0.42 -6.46
N ILE A 174 15.23 0.99 -5.77
CA ILE A 174 14.75 2.36 -5.94
C ILE A 174 14.52 3.00 -4.58
N SER A 175 14.61 4.32 -4.50
CA SER A 175 14.28 5.08 -3.31
C SER A 175 12.95 5.81 -3.46
N ILE A 176 12.26 6.04 -2.35
CA ILE A 176 11.07 6.90 -2.27
C ILE A 176 11.40 8.25 -1.60
N SER A 177 12.62 8.45 -1.17
CA SER A 177 13.09 9.70 -0.56
C SER A 177 13.48 10.70 -1.64
N SER A 178 12.91 11.90 -1.58
CA SER A 178 13.20 12.98 -2.53
C SER A 178 14.65 13.49 -2.48
N ALA A 179 15.39 13.13 -1.46
CA ALA A 179 16.80 13.51 -1.29
C ALA A 179 17.78 12.50 -1.93
N ASP A 180 17.25 11.41 -2.51
CA ASP A 180 18.06 10.29 -2.99
C ASP A 180 18.18 10.31 -4.51
N GLU A 181 19.37 10.03 -5.04
CA GLU A 181 19.64 9.95 -6.49
C GLU A 181 18.87 8.79 -7.16
N LEU A 182 18.51 7.75 -6.39
CA LEU A 182 17.75 6.60 -6.87
C LEU A 182 16.23 6.79 -6.76
N LEU A 183 15.77 8.04 -6.68
CA LEU A 183 14.35 8.34 -6.55
C LEU A 183 13.53 7.67 -7.66
N ALA A 184 12.53 6.92 -7.25
CA ALA A 184 11.60 6.25 -8.15
C ALA A 184 10.79 7.25 -8.98
N ASP A 185 10.55 6.92 -10.23
CA ASP A 185 9.53 7.57 -11.05
C ASP A 185 8.17 6.90 -10.81
N VAL A 186 7.09 7.69 -10.76
CA VAL A 186 5.73 7.16 -10.87
C VAL A 186 5.39 7.05 -12.35
N ASP A 187 5.23 5.82 -12.81
CA ASP A 187 4.96 5.53 -14.20
C ASP A 187 3.54 4.99 -14.41
N HIS A 188 2.94 5.39 -15.53
CA HIS A 188 1.69 4.82 -16.01
C HIS A 188 1.98 3.54 -16.78
N PHE A 189 1.51 2.40 -16.31
CA PHE A 189 1.70 1.12 -17.00
C PHE A 189 1.18 1.19 -18.44
N PHE A 190 -0.08 1.60 -18.63
CA PHE A 190 -0.60 2.01 -19.93
C PHE A 190 -0.30 3.48 -20.14
N PRO A 191 0.38 3.84 -21.26
CA PRO A 191 0.89 5.20 -21.44
C PRO A 191 -0.19 6.28 -21.42
N HIS A 192 0.12 7.39 -20.81
CA HIS A 192 -0.72 8.57 -20.75
C HIS A 192 -1.14 9.10 -22.15
N LEU A 193 -0.32 8.85 -23.17
CA LEU A 193 -0.62 9.18 -24.56
C LEU A 193 -1.97 8.61 -25.05
N LEU A 194 -2.45 7.52 -24.46
CA LEU A 194 -3.73 6.91 -24.80
C LEU A 194 -4.96 7.61 -24.22
N LYS A 195 -4.82 8.64 -23.37
CA LYS A 195 -5.95 9.34 -22.75
C LYS A 195 -6.98 9.89 -23.73
N PRO A 196 -6.58 10.64 -24.79
CA PRO A 196 -7.55 11.16 -25.76
C PRO A 196 -8.32 10.05 -26.48
N GLU A 197 -7.64 8.94 -26.78
CA GLU A 197 -8.20 7.80 -27.47
C GLU A 197 -9.23 7.06 -26.60
N VAL A 198 -8.94 6.92 -25.31
CA VAL A 198 -9.85 6.30 -24.34
C VAL A 198 -11.11 7.13 -24.12
N ALA A 199 -10.95 8.47 -24.08
CA ALA A 199 -12.09 9.40 -23.93
C ALA A 199 -13.05 9.30 -25.13
N ASN A 200 -12.53 9.06 -26.33
CA ASN A 200 -13.29 9.00 -27.58
C ASN A 200 -13.88 7.61 -27.90
N ALA A 201 -13.47 6.57 -27.17
CA ALA A 201 -13.84 5.19 -27.48
C ALA A 201 -15.30 4.81 -27.20
N GLY A 202 -16.16 5.73 -26.77
CA GLY A 202 -17.61 5.53 -26.60
C GLY A 202 -18.00 4.44 -25.60
N CYS A 203 -17.05 3.99 -24.76
CA CYS A 203 -17.34 3.00 -23.72
C CYS A 203 -18.20 3.60 -22.61
N CYS A 204 -19.15 2.83 -22.09
CA CYS A 204 -20.09 3.21 -21.03
C CYS A 204 -19.44 3.71 -19.73
N ARG A 205 -18.15 3.53 -19.57
CA ARG A 205 -17.30 4.16 -18.54
C ARG A 205 -15.95 4.55 -19.15
N PRO A 206 -15.58 5.83 -19.11
CA PRO A 206 -14.24 6.25 -19.52
C PRO A 206 -13.21 5.58 -18.59
N VAL A 207 -12.21 4.93 -19.18
CA VAL A 207 -11.10 4.32 -18.42
C VAL A 207 -10.21 5.46 -17.91
N ASN A 208 -10.12 5.60 -16.58
CA ASN A 208 -9.23 6.58 -15.98
C ASN A 208 -7.79 6.03 -15.95
N LEU A 209 -6.94 6.47 -16.87
CA LEU A 209 -5.53 6.06 -16.92
C LEU A 209 -4.68 6.64 -15.78
N ASP A 210 -5.15 7.67 -15.05
CA ASP A 210 -4.52 8.17 -13.82
C ASP A 210 -5.01 7.39 -12.59
N GLY A 211 -5.82 6.37 -12.76
CA GLY A 211 -6.25 5.50 -11.69
C GLY A 211 -5.08 4.73 -11.07
N VAL A 212 -5.16 4.50 -9.77
CA VAL A 212 -4.14 3.76 -9.00
C VAL A 212 -3.83 2.38 -9.60
N TRP A 213 -4.82 1.76 -10.25
CA TRP A 213 -4.67 0.48 -10.92
C TRP A 213 -3.59 0.47 -12.01
N ASN A 214 -3.31 1.63 -12.60
CA ASN A 214 -2.38 1.84 -13.72
C ASN A 214 -1.01 2.40 -13.29
N LEU A 215 -0.82 2.76 -12.01
CA LEU A 215 0.39 3.41 -11.53
C LEU A 215 1.35 2.40 -10.92
N VAL A 216 2.63 2.54 -11.24
CA VAL A 216 3.72 1.72 -10.67
C VAL A 216 4.93 2.60 -10.35
N LEU A 217 5.78 2.16 -9.44
CA LEU A 217 7.09 2.77 -9.22
C LEU A 217 8.13 2.10 -10.11
N SER A 218 8.90 2.90 -10.82
CA SER A 218 9.94 2.43 -11.71
C SER A 218 11.26 3.17 -11.49
N CYS A 219 12.37 2.52 -11.80
CA CYS A 219 13.63 3.24 -11.90
C CYS A 219 13.63 4.12 -13.17
N SER A 220 14.40 5.20 -13.14
CA SER A 220 14.53 6.12 -14.26
C SER A 220 14.97 5.43 -15.55
N GLU A 221 15.81 4.40 -15.46
CA GLU A 221 16.27 3.63 -16.59
C GLU A 221 15.14 2.87 -17.30
N CYS A 222 14.25 2.19 -16.53
CA CYS A 222 13.07 1.52 -17.11
C CYS A 222 12.02 2.49 -17.63
N ASN A 223 11.85 3.64 -17.01
CA ASN A 223 10.86 4.62 -17.43
C ASN A 223 11.31 5.44 -18.65
N ARG A 224 12.46 6.08 -18.55
CA ARG A 224 12.96 7.11 -19.48
C ARG A 224 14.44 6.98 -19.86
N GLY A 225 15.11 5.88 -19.53
CA GLY A 225 16.47 5.59 -20.00
C GLY A 225 16.51 5.31 -21.51
N GLU A 226 17.69 5.17 -22.09
CA GLU A 226 17.89 4.94 -23.52
C GLU A 226 17.03 3.80 -24.11
N SER A 227 16.81 2.75 -23.33
CA SER A 227 15.93 1.61 -23.67
C SER A 227 14.69 1.57 -22.78
N GLY A 228 14.29 2.70 -22.25
CA GLY A 228 13.15 2.83 -21.35
C GLY A 228 11.81 2.56 -22.04
N LYS A 229 10.79 2.41 -21.22
CA LYS A 229 9.42 2.16 -21.67
C LYS A 229 8.83 3.32 -22.45
N PHE A 230 9.07 4.55 -22.01
CA PHE A 230 8.44 5.73 -22.57
C PHE A 230 6.92 5.56 -22.77
N ALA A 231 6.45 5.74 -24.01
CA ALA A 231 5.06 5.58 -24.40
C ALA A 231 4.74 4.18 -24.97
N GLN A 232 5.59 3.18 -24.75
CA GLN A 232 5.35 1.82 -25.22
C GLN A 232 4.48 1.02 -24.24
N VAL A 233 3.77 0.01 -24.76
CA VAL A 233 2.96 -0.91 -23.92
C VAL A 233 3.88 -2.00 -23.36
N PRO A 234 3.90 -2.23 -22.05
CA PRO A 234 4.66 -3.34 -21.46
C PRO A 234 4.21 -4.71 -21.97
N SER A 235 5.07 -5.71 -21.86
CA SER A 235 4.78 -7.07 -22.29
C SER A 235 3.62 -7.72 -21.50
N ILE A 236 3.11 -8.83 -21.99
CA ILE A 236 2.00 -9.56 -21.36
C ILE A 236 2.38 -10.12 -19.98
N GLU A 237 3.65 -10.48 -19.78
CA GLU A 237 4.17 -10.95 -18.48
C GLU A 237 4.10 -9.82 -17.44
N LEU A 238 4.40 -8.60 -17.85
CA LEU A 238 4.29 -7.42 -17.00
C LEU A 238 2.82 -7.05 -16.72
N LEU A 239 1.91 -7.29 -17.67
CA LEU A 239 0.47 -7.17 -17.43
C LEU A 239 -0.02 -8.15 -16.35
N ASN A 240 0.42 -9.39 -16.41
CA ASN A 240 0.09 -10.39 -15.39
C ASN A 240 0.64 -9.95 -14.01
N ARG A 241 1.85 -9.40 -13.95
CA ARG A 241 2.41 -8.83 -12.72
C ARG A 241 1.56 -7.67 -12.19
N LEU A 242 1.06 -6.80 -13.07
CA LEU A 242 0.16 -5.71 -12.68
C LEU A 242 -1.16 -6.25 -12.11
N HIS A 243 -1.72 -7.29 -12.71
CA HIS A 243 -2.90 -7.97 -12.19
C HIS A 243 -2.62 -8.52 -10.79
N THR A 244 -1.54 -9.28 -10.61
CA THR A 244 -1.14 -9.84 -9.30
C THR A 244 -1.01 -8.75 -8.23
N ARG A 245 -0.36 -7.62 -8.56
CA ARG A 245 -0.22 -6.48 -7.65
C ARG A 245 -1.59 -5.91 -7.25
N ASN A 246 -2.48 -5.70 -8.21
CA ASN A 246 -3.81 -5.15 -7.92
C ASN A 246 -4.63 -6.11 -7.05
N GLU A 247 -4.60 -7.41 -7.33
CA GLU A 247 -5.27 -8.43 -6.52
C GLU A 247 -4.68 -8.53 -5.11
N TYR A 248 -3.35 -8.40 -4.97
CA TYR A 248 -2.71 -8.34 -3.65
C TYR A 248 -3.22 -7.17 -2.83
N LEU A 249 -3.26 -5.96 -3.39
CA LEU A 249 -3.77 -4.78 -2.69
C LEU A 249 -5.25 -4.94 -2.29
N ILE A 250 -6.06 -5.57 -3.15
CA ILE A 250 -7.46 -5.85 -2.86
C ILE A 250 -7.59 -6.92 -1.76
N GLY A 251 -6.90 -8.04 -1.91
CA GLY A 251 -7.00 -9.18 -1.00
C GLY A 251 -6.39 -8.93 0.39
N SER A 252 -5.40 -8.06 0.48
CA SER A 252 -4.74 -7.69 1.74
C SER A 252 -5.43 -6.53 2.50
N HIS A 253 -6.66 -6.18 2.13
CA HIS A 253 -7.42 -5.09 2.75
C HIS A 253 -6.68 -3.74 2.77
N HIS A 254 -5.91 -3.46 1.72
CA HIS A 254 -5.22 -2.19 1.57
C HIS A 254 -6.22 -1.02 1.54
N PRO A 255 -5.88 0.19 2.07
CA PRO A 255 -6.78 1.34 2.05
C PRO A 255 -7.30 1.74 0.66
N LEU A 256 -6.53 1.44 -0.41
CA LEU A 256 -6.93 1.68 -1.81
C LEU A 256 -7.80 0.57 -2.41
N ARG A 257 -8.18 -0.45 -1.64
CA ARG A 257 -8.98 -1.59 -2.11
C ARG A 257 -10.25 -1.17 -2.83
N GLU A 258 -11.05 -0.31 -2.20
CA GLU A 258 -12.33 0.13 -2.77
C GLU A 258 -12.14 0.98 -4.04
N THR A 259 -11.10 1.80 -4.07
CA THR A 259 -10.72 2.54 -5.29
C THR A 259 -10.39 1.58 -6.44
N LEU A 260 -9.58 0.55 -6.18
CA LEU A 260 -9.20 -0.44 -7.19
C LEU A 260 -10.42 -1.20 -7.71
N ILE A 261 -11.30 -1.66 -6.81
CA ILE A 261 -12.54 -2.37 -7.17
C ILE A 261 -13.44 -1.46 -8.02
N MET A 262 -13.62 -0.22 -7.62
CA MET A 262 -14.45 0.74 -8.36
C MET A 262 -13.89 1.03 -9.75
N GLN A 263 -12.57 1.12 -9.88
CA GLN A 263 -11.90 1.46 -11.14
C GLN A 263 -11.82 0.28 -12.12
N THR A 264 -11.73 -0.97 -11.64
CA THR A 264 -11.41 -2.12 -12.48
C THR A 264 -12.49 -3.19 -12.53
N GLY A 265 -13.32 -3.33 -11.48
CA GLY A 265 -14.42 -4.31 -11.45
C GLY A 265 -14.61 -4.95 -10.08
N SER A 266 -15.82 -5.44 -9.83
CA SER A 266 -16.25 -5.94 -8.51
C SER A 266 -15.64 -7.29 -8.13
N ASN A 267 -15.32 -8.15 -9.10
CA ASN A 267 -14.75 -9.46 -8.89
C ASN A 267 -13.47 -9.66 -9.73
N GLU A 268 -12.67 -10.65 -9.40
CA GLU A 268 -11.37 -10.91 -10.03
C GLU A 268 -11.50 -11.14 -11.55
N ARG A 269 -12.55 -11.86 -12.00
CA ARG A 269 -12.79 -12.11 -13.41
C ARG A 269 -13.04 -10.82 -14.20
N ASP A 270 -13.84 -9.92 -13.66
CA ASP A 270 -14.13 -8.63 -14.28
C ASP A 270 -12.89 -7.75 -14.33
N ARG A 271 -12.07 -7.75 -13.25
CA ARG A 271 -10.81 -7.00 -13.19
C ARG A 271 -9.78 -7.51 -14.19
N LYS A 272 -9.66 -8.84 -14.32
CA LYS A 272 -8.81 -9.45 -15.34
C LYS A 272 -9.27 -9.08 -16.73
N TYR A 273 -10.57 -9.20 -17.00
CA TYR A 273 -11.17 -8.82 -18.30
C TYR A 273 -10.93 -7.33 -18.60
N PHE A 274 -11.06 -6.46 -17.61
CA PHE A 274 -10.76 -5.02 -17.74
C PHE A 274 -9.31 -4.78 -18.18
N LEU A 275 -8.34 -5.44 -17.54
CA LEU A 275 -6.92 -5.31 -17.89
C LEU A 275 -6.63 -5.88 -19.28
N ASP A 276 -7.17 -7.05 -19.62
CA ASP A 276 -7.01 -7.67 -20.94
C ASP A 276 -7.61 -6.79 -22.05
N LYS A 277 -8.77 -6.19 -21.81
CA LYS A 277 -9.40 -5.26 -22.74
C LYS A 277 -8.56 -4.00 -22.93
N SER A 278 -8.06 -3.44 -21.83
CA SER A 278 -7.18 -2.27 -21.85
C SER A 278 -5.88 -2.56 -22.61
N TYR A 279 -5.34 -3.76 -22.44
CA TYR A 279 -4.12 -4.21 -23.13
C TYR A 279 -4.35 -4.32 -24.66
N ARG A 280 -5.42 -5.00 -25.09
CA ARG A 280 -5.75 -5.10 -26.52
C ARG A 280 -5.97 -3.73 -27.14
N PHE A 281 -6.74 -2.87 -26.51
CA PHE A 281 -6.97 -1.50 -26.94
C PHE A 281 -5.64 -0.72 -27.11
N SER A 282 -4.72 -0.88 -26.17
CA SER A 282 -3.42 -0.23 -26.22
C SER A 282 -2.55 -0.79 -27.33
N LYS A 283 -2.56 -2.10 -27.54
CA LYS A 283 -1.78 -2.78 -28.60
C LYS A 283 -2.27 -2.47 -30.01
N GLU A 284 -3.55 -2.22 -30.19
CA GLU A 284 -4.11 -1.79 -31.49
C GLU A 284 -3.58 -0.40 -31.92
N ARG A 285 -3.16 0.43 -30.96
CA ARG A 285 -2.71 1.82 -31.20
C ARG A 285 -1.19 1.96 -31.09
N LEU A 286 -0.59 1.19 -30.21
CA LEU A 286 0.85 1.21 -29.92
C LEU A 286 1.40 -0.19 -30.18
N ILE A 287 1.84 -0.44 -31.42
CA ILE A 287 2.21 -1.76 -31.93
C ILE A 287 3.35 -2.41 -31.16
N HIS A 288 4.33 -1.58 -30.73
CA HIS A 288 5.53 -2.07 -30.06
C HIS A 288 5.24 -2.46 -28.61
N SER A 289 5.72 -3.65 -28.21
CA SER A 289 5.76 -4.08 -26.81
C SER A 289 7.13 -3.82 -26.23
N TRP A 290 7.16 -3.41 -24.98
CA TRP A 290 8.38 -3.16 -24.24
C TRP A 290 8.56 -4.15 -23.09
N GLN A 291 9.80 -4.50 -22.82
CA GLN A 291 10.24 -5.22 -21.63
C GLN A 291 11.63 -4.74 -21.23
N PRO A 292 12.00 -4.81 -19.92
CA PRO A 292 13.32 -4.40 -19.48
C PRO A 292 14.40 -5.32 -20.07
N LYS A 293 15.56 -4.77 -20.43
CA LYS A 293 16.69 -5.54 -20.97
C LYS A 293 17.25 -6.56 -19.97
N ALA A 294 17.21 -6.24 -18.69
CA ALA A 294 17.63 -7.12 -17.61
C ALA A 294 16.60 -7.09 -16.49
N GLN A 295 16.37 -8.23 -15.87
CA GLN A 295 15.54 -8.35 -14.68
C GLN A 295 16.40 -8.94 -13.57
N GLY A 296 16.28 -8.35 -12.36
CA GLY A 296 16.81 -8.90 -11.14
C GLY A 296 15.95 -10.08 -10.63
N ILE A 297 16.29 -10.56 -9.45
CA ILE A 297 15.52 -11.61 -8.77
C ILE A 297 14.14 -11.01 -8.41
N SER A 298 13.07 -11.73 -8.75
CA SER A 298 11.71 -11.34 -8.37
C SER A 298 11.57 -11.26 -6.85
N THR A 299 11.07 -10.14 -6.35
CA THR A 299 10.88 -9.87 -4.91
C THR A 299 9.40 -9.72 -4.54
N PHE A 300 8.51 -9.72 -5.52
CA PHE A 300 7.05 -9.65 -5.34
C PHE A 300 6.31 -10.28 -6.52
#